data_9701dc17e1421e23a27ae710b34dfd2b
#
_entry.id   9701dc17e1421e23a27ae710b34dfd2b
#
_cell.length_a   1.000
_cell.length_b   1.000
_cell.length_c   1.000
_cell.angle_alpha   90.00
_cell.angle_beta   90.00
_cell.angle_gamma   90.00
#
_symmetry.space_group_name_H-M   'P 1'
#
loop_
_entity.id
_entity.type
_entity.pdbx_description
1 polymer ?
#
loop_
_entity_poly.entity_id
_entity_poly.type
_entity_poly.pdbx_seq_one_letter_code
_entity_poly.pdbx_strand_id
1 'polypeptide(L)'
;FYAPENCVAWGSKPTAFNFMGGNLNGIRKSLSYLAELGVECIYLNPVFTSPSNHKYDTTDYYKVDPHFGINEDLRVLVKEAHEKNIRVILDAVFNHTGTEFFAFADLLKNQEKSEYQSWYHITCFPVREEADCYECFFGFAGMPKLNTGNEKVQEYFLNVLEYWVRKVQVDGYRFDVI
;
A
#
# COMPACT_ATOMS: atom_id res chain seq x y z
N PHE A 1 -20.83 7.89 6.99
CA PHE A 1 -19.85 7.60 5.91
C PHE A 1 -19.34 8.92 5.36
N TYR A 2 -18.06 9.20 5.51
CA TYR A 2 -17.41 10.30 4.80
C TYR A 2 -17.06 9.76 3.41
N ALA A 3 -17.73 10.26 2.38
CA ALA A 3 -17.38 9.96 1.01
C ALA A 3 -16.48 11.11 0.51
N PRO A 4 -15.22 10.86 0.12
CA PRO A 4 -14.42 11.86 -0.59
C PRO A 4 -15.14 12.24 -1.91
N GLU A 5 -14.82 13.40 -2.44
CA GLU A 5 -15.24 13.81 -3.78
C GLU A 5 -14.82 12.71 -4.77
N ASN A 6 -15.71 12.31 -5.68
CA ASN A 6 -15.54 11.22 -6.67
C ASN A 6 -15.86 9.78 -6.21
N CYS A 7 -16.54 9.57 -5.08
CA CYS A 7 -17.08 8.26 -4.77
C CYS A 7 -18.33 7.95 -5.59
N VAL A 8 -18.43 6.71 -6.08
CA VAL A 8 -19.66 6.18 -6.66
C VAL A 8 -20.64 5.79 -5.55
N ALA A 9 -21.92 5.70 -5.88
CA ALA A 9 -22.94 5.30 -4.90
C ALA A 9 -22.65 3.89 -4.35
N TRP A 10 -22.91 3.69 -3.05
CA TRP A 10 -22.82 2.38 -2.43
C TRP A 10 -23.73 1.38 -3.15
N GLY A 11 -23.19 0.20 -3.46
CA GLY A 11 -23.89 -0.83 -4.24
C GLY A 11 -23.70 -0.70 -5.76
N SER A 12 -22.96 0.29 -6.26
CA SER A 12 -22.55 0.35 -7.66
C SER A 12 -21.71 -0.87 -8.03
N LYS A 13 -21.68 -1.22 -9.34
CA LYS A 13 -20.81 -2.32 -9.82
C LYS A 13 -19.35 -1.99 -9.52
N PRO A 14 -18.62 -2.84 -8.76
CA PRO A 14 -17.22 -2.58 -8.43
C PRO A 14 -16.33 -2.71 -9.68
N THR A 15 -15.33 -1.83 -9.76
CA THR A 15 -14.20 -1.90 -10.70
C THR A 15 -12.92 -1.62 -9.92
N ALA A 16 -11.74 -1.83 -10.50
CA ALA A 16 -10.48 -1.54 -9.82
C ALA A 16 -10.24 -0.04 -9.56
N PHE A 17 -11.01 0.84 -10.18
CA PHE A 17 -10.76 2.29 -10.18
C PHE A 17 -11.90 3.13 -9.61
N ASN A 18 -12.99 2.52 -9.12
CA ASN A 18 -14.04 3.26 -8.45
C ASN A 18 -14.00 3.07 -6.93
N PHE A 19 -14.38 4.12 -6.21
CA PHE A 19 -14.38 4.17 -4.75
C PHE A 19 -15.79 4.35 -4.25
N MET A 20 -16.18 3.62 -3.19
CA MET A 20 -17.53 3.66 -2.62
C MET A 20 -17.56 4.38 -1.26
N GLY A 21 -16.47 5.05 -0.90
CA GLY A 21 -16.31 5.71 0.39
C GLY A 21 -15.67 4.83 1.45
N GLY A 22 -15.59 5.39 2.64
CA GLY A 22 -14.83 4.81 3.75
C GLY A 22 -13.40 5.38 3.81
N ASN A 23 -12.97 5.76 5.02
CA ASN A 23 -11.63 6.31 5.24
C ASN A 23 -11.19 6.09 6.70
N LEU A 24 -9.95 6.48 7.02
CA LEU A 24 -9.38 6.34 8.37
C LEU A 24 -10.22 7.05 9.44
N ASN A 25 -10.79 8.21 9.11
CA ASN A 25 -11.63 8.95 10.04
C ASN A 25 -12.97 8.23 10.33
N GLY A 26 -13.50 7.50 9.34
CA GLY A 26 -14.68 6.64 9.53
C GLY A 26 -14.39 5.49 10.50
N ILE A 27 -13.23 4.85 10.38
CA ILE A 27 -12.79 3.81 11.33
C ILE A 27 -12.63 4.40 12.73
N ARG A 28 -11.98 5.57 12.83
CA ARG A 28 -11.78 6.28 14.10
C ARG A 28 -13.07 6.54 14.85
N LYS A 29 -14.11 6.99 14.15
CA LYS A 29 -15.45 7.19 14.72
C LYS A 29 -16.13 5.90 15.19
N SER A 30 -15.70 4.75 14.67
CA SER A 30 -16.25 3.44 15.02
C SER A 30 -15.46 2.71 16.12
N LEU A 31 -14.36 3.26 16.65
CA LEU A 31 -13.50 2.60 17.61
C LEU A 31 -14.23 2.20 18.91
N SER A 32 -15.17 3.03 19.39
CA SER A 32 -15.97 2.68 20.58
C SER A 32 -16.83 1.45 20.34
N TYR A 33 -17.51 1.39 19.19
CA TYR A 33 -18.29 0.22 18.81
C TYR A 33 -17.42 -1.04 18.68
N LEU A 34 -16.24 -0.93 18.07
CA LEU A 34 -15.31 -2.05 17.94
C LEU A 34 -14.81 -2.55 19.30
N ALA A 35 -14.51 -1.64 20.22
CA ALA A 35 -14.11 -2.00 21.58
C ALA A 35 -15.25 -2.70 22.34
N GLU A 36 -16.49 -2.21 22.25
CA GLU A 36 -17.67 -2.85 22.84
C GLU A 36 -17.94 -4.25 22.27
N LEU A 37 -17.59 -4.46 21.00
CA LEU A 37 -17.67 -5.76 20.33
C LEU A 37 -16.56 -6.73 20.77
N GLY A 38 -15.55 -6.25 21.49
CA GLY A 38 -14.41 -7.04 21.95
C GLY A 38 -13.29 -7.18 20.93
N VAL A 39 -13.19 -6.27 19.96
CA VAL A 39 -12.09 -6.24 19.00
C VAL A 39 -10.80 -5.79 19.67
N GLU A 40 -9.75 -6.59 19.58
CA GLU A 40 -8.43 -6.32 20.17
C GLU A 40 -7.39 -5.89 19.12
N CYS A 41 -7.68 -6.10 17.83
CA CYS A 41 -6.77 -5.75 16.74
C CYS A 41 -7.55 -5.39 15.48
N ILE A 42 -7.15 -4.32 14.80
CA ILE A 42 -7.62 -3.92 13.49
C ILE A 42 -6.51 -4.20 12.49
N TYR A 43 -6.79 -5.03 11.49
CA TYR A 43 -5.97 -5.15 10.30
C TYR A 43 -6.54 -4.24 9.21
N LEU A 44 -5.69 -3.36 8.69
CA LEU A 44 -6.01 -2.51 7.55
C LEU A 44 -5.50 -3.15 6.27
N ASN A 45 -6.38 -3.37 5.29
CA ASN A 45 -5.98 -3.61 3.90
C ASN A 45 -5.04 -2.48 3.45
N PRO A 46 -4.30 -2.64 2.33
CA PRO A 46 -3.31 -1.63 1.92
C PRO A 46 -3.88 -0.21 1.93
N VAL A 47 -3.18 0.71 2.59
CA VAL A 47 -3.61 2.11 2.78
C VAL A 47 -2.71 3.11 2.06
N PHE A 48 -1.62 2.65 1.43
CA PHE A 48 -0.64 3.53 0.81
C PHE A 48 -1.08 4.00 -0.58
N THR A 49 -0.45 5.07 -1.06
CA THR A 49 -0.76 5.68 -2.37
C THR A 49 -0.66 4.66 -3.49
N SER A 50 -1.72 4.55 -4.29
CA SER A 50 -1.85 3.60 -5.39
C SER A 50 -2.98 4.04 -6.32
N PRO A 51 -2.91 3.76 -7.63
CA PRO A 51 -3.94 4.14 -8.58
C PRO A 51 -5.25 3.34 -8.42
N SER A 52 -5.18 2.08 -7.98
CA SER A 52 -6.36 1.23 -7.82
C SER A 52 -7.08 1.45 -6.48
N ASN A 53 -8.32 0.95 -6.35
CA ASN A 53 -9.05 0.98 -5.09
C ASN A 53 -8.58 -0.10 -4.09
N HIS A 54 -8.02 -1.21 -4.56
CA HIS A 54 -7.49 -2.27 -3.71
C HIS A 54 -6.11 -1.95 -3.11
N LYS A 55 -5.37 -1.00 -3.68
CA LYS A 55 -4.09 -0.47 -3.21
C LYS A 55 -2.91 -1.46 -3.19
N TYR A 56 -3.05 -2.66 -3.77
CA TYR A 56 -1.94 -3.61 -3.86
C TYR A 56 -0.87 -3.20 -4.89
N ASP A 57 -1.17 -2.34 -5.85
CA ASP A 57 -0.24 -1.72 -6.80
C ASP A 57 0.36 -0.42 -6.23
N THR A 58 0.99 -0.51 -5.06
CA THR A 58 1.52 0.62 -4.30
C THR A 58 2.58 1.40 -5.07
N THR A 59 2.46 2.73 -5.05
CA THR A 59 3.39 3.65 -5.74
C THR A 59 4.20 4.53 -4.77
N ASP A 60 3.71 4.74 -3.54
CA ASP A 60 4.45 5.44 -2.48
C ASP A 60 4.14 4.82 -1.12
N TYR A 61 5.13 4.12 -0.54
CA TYR A 61 5.01 3.42 0.75
C TYR A 61 5.14 4.34 1.98
N TYR A 62 5.49 5.61 1.81
CA TYR A 62 5.59 6.57 2.90
C TYR A 62 4.39 7.50 3.01
N LYS A 63 3.38 7.30 2.16
CA LYS A 63 2.23 8.18 2.08
C LYS A 63 0.92 7.40 2.09
N VAL A 64 0.04 7.78 3.01
CA VAL A 64 -1.36 7.31 2.99
C VAL A 64 -2.06 7.84 1.75
N ASP A 65 -2.84 6.98 1.10
CA ASP A 65 -3.61 7.35 -0.09
C ASP A 65 -4.64 8.45 0.24
N PRO A 66 -4.76 9.48 -0.58
CA PRO A 66 -5.69 10.60 -0.35
C PRO A 66 -7.16 10.20 -0.20
N HIS A 67 -7.59 9.06 -0.78
CA HIS A 67 -8.95 8.54 -0.59
C HIS A 67 -9.22 8.12 0.87
N PHE A 68 -8.18 7.78 1.62
CA PHE A 68 -8.30 7.34 3.01
C PHE A 68 -7.96 8.43 4.02
N GLY A 69 -7.24 9.48 3.61
CA GLY A 69 -6.78 10.58 4.46
C GLY A 69 -5.31 10.90 4.24
N ILE A 70 -4.63 11.32 5.29
CA ILE A 70 -3.20 11.64 5.31
C ILE A 70 -2.48 10.84 6.40
N ASN A 71 -1.15 10.88 6.42
CA ASN A 71 -0.34 10.17 7.42
C ASN A 71 -0.73 10.54 8.86
N GLU A 72 -1.10 11.79 9.08
CA GLU A 72 -1.54 12.26 10.40
C GLU A 72 -2.87 11.61 10.83
N ASP A 73 -3.82 11.37 9.89
CA ASP A 73 -5.07 10.68 10.20
C ASP A 73 -4.82 9.24 10.66
N LEU A 74 -3.84 8.54 10.03
CA LEU A 74 -3.45 7.21 10.47
C LEU A 74 -2.80 7.25 11.85
N ARG A 75 -1.92 8.23 12.12
CA ARG A 75 -1.29 8.39 13.43
C ARG A 75 -2.33 8.64 14.54
N VAL A 76 -3.32 9.49 14.26
CA VAL A 76 -4.41 9.77 15.22
C VAL A 76 -5.28 8.54 15.42
N LEU A 77 -5.62 7.80 14.35
CA LEU A 77 -6.37 6.54 14.45
C LEU A 77 -5.65 5.54 15.37
N VAL A 78 -4.34 5.32 15.15
CA VAL A 78 -3.54 4.38 15.97
C VAL A 78 -3.55 4.81 17.44
N LYS A 79 -3.29 6.09 17.71
CA LYS A 79 -3.31 6.62 19.06
C LYS A 79 -4.66 6.38 19.76
N GLU A 80 -5.78 6.73 19.11
CA GLU A 80 -7.11 6.57 19.69
C GLU A 80 -7.52 5.08 19.82
N ALA A 81 -7.03 4.21 18.95
CA ALA A 81 -7.19 2.76 19.05
C ALA A 81 -6.47 2.22 20.31
N HIS A 82 -5.22 2.65 20.54
CA HIS A 82 -4.45 2.28 21.74
C HIS A 82 -5.14 2.71 23.04
N GLU A 83 -5.77 3.88 23.08
CA GLU A 83 -6.56 4.35 24.24
C GLU A 83 -7.74 3.40 24.57
N LYS A 84 -8.12 2.54 23.62
CA LYS A 84 -9.16 1.51 23.77
C LYS A 84 -8.62 0.08 23.81
N ASN A 85 -7.31 -0.09 23.97
CA ASN A 85 -6.60 -1.37 23.94
C ASN A 85 -6.77 -2.14 22.61
N ILE A 86 -6.95 -1.43 21.49
CA ILE A 86 -7.04 -2.00 20.14
C ILE A 86 -5.71 -1.75 19.43
N ARG A 87 -5.06 -2.82 18.95
CA ARG A 87 -3.87 -2.76 18.12
C ARG A 87 -4.23 -2.46 16.67
N VAL A 88 -3.28 -1.89 15.92
CA VAL A 88 -3.45 -1.62 14.49
C VAL A 88 -2.27 -2.21 13.72
N ILE A 89 -2.55 -3.09 12.77
CA ILE A 89 -1.56 -3.67 11.86
C ILE A 89 -1.85 -3.27 10.42
N LEU A 90 -0.79 -3.08 9.64
CA LEU A 90 -0.86 -2.68 8.24
C LEU A 90 -0.56 -3.84 7.30
N ASP A 91 -1.01 -3.74 6.07
CA ASP A 91 -0.61 -4.64 5.00
C ASP A 91 0.75 -4.22 4.42
N ALA A 92 1.69 -5.15 4.38
CA ALA A 92 3.03 -4.98 3.83
C ALA A 92 3.11 -5.67 2.47
N VAL A 93 2.80 -4.92 1.41
CA VAL A 93 2.82 -5.40 0.02
C VAL A 93 4.23 -5.24 -0.55
N PHE A 94 5.13 -6.16 -0.26
CA PHE A 94 6.56 -6.07 -0.59
C PHE A 94 7.04 -7.12 -1.60
N ASN A 95 6.12 -7.91 -2.16
CA ASN A 95 6.42 -8.83 -3.26
C ASN A 95 6.54 -8.09 -4.61
N HIS A 96 5.79 -7.01 -4.80
CA HIS A 96 5.70 -6.23 -6.03
C HIS A 96 5.38 -4.76 -5.72
N THR A 97 5.47 -3.89 -6.72
CA THR A 97 5.07 -2.49 -6.64
C THR A 97 4.05 -2.15 -7.74
N GLY A 98 3.49 -0.95 -7.72
CA GLY A 98 2.85 -0.38 -8.90
C GLY A 98 3.88 0.10 -9.93
N THR A 99 3.47 0.31 -11.17
CA THR A 99 4.37 0.78 -12.26
C THR A 99 4.82 2.23 -12.05
N GLU A 100 4.04 3.03 -11.33
CA GLU A 100 4.40 4.41 -10.97
C GLU A 100 5.32 4.52 -9.74
N PHE A 101 5.67 3.39 -9.08
CA PHE A 101 6.67 3.41 -8.01
C PHE A 101 8.00 3.90 -8.55
N PHE A 102 8.67 4.80 -7.82
CA PHE A 102 9.82 5.56 -8.32
C PHE A 102 10.87 4.70 -9.03
N ALA A 103 11.18 3.51 -8.51
CA ALA A 103 12.21 2.64 -9.06
C ALA A 103 11.78 2.01 -10.39
N PHE A 104 10.51 1.60 -10.53
CA PHE A 104 10.00 1.05 -11.79
C PHE A 104 9.75 2.15 -12.82
N ALA A 105 9.24 3.30 -12.40
CA ALA A 105 9.08 4.47 -13.28
C ALA A 105 10.43 4.96 -13.83
N ASP A 106 11.49 4.95 -13.03
CA ASP A 106 12.85 5.21 -13.50
C ASP A 106 13.32 4.16 -14.53
N LEU A 107 13.06 2.88 -14.24
CA LEU A 107 13.39 1.78 -15.16
C LEU A 107 12.68 1.93 -16.51
N LEU A 108 11.38 2.25 -16.51
CA LEU A 108 10.64 2.51 -17.76
C LEU A 108 11.22 3.68 -18.54
N LYS A 109 11.65 4.73 -17.86
CA LYS A 109 12.21 5.94 -18.48
C LYS A 109 13.64 5.75 -18.99
N ASN A 110 14.51 5.16 -18.17
CA ASN A 110 15.95 5.12 -18.40
C ASN A 110 16.45 3.78 -18.96
N GLN A 111 15.61 2.75 -18.97
CA GLN A 111 15.86 1.43 -19.55
C GLN A 111 17.17 0.83 -18.99
N GLU A 112 18.08 0.39 -19.86
CA GLU A 112 19.38 -0.18 -19.52
C GLU A 112 20.30 0.77 -18.72
N LYS A 113 19.95 2.06 -18.60
CA LYS A 113 20.69 3.06 -17.81
C LYS A 113 20.11 3.28 -16.41
N SER A 114 18.98 2.66 -16.10
CA SER A 114 18.37 2.75 -14.78
C SER A 114 19.26 2.10 -13.72
N GLU A 115 19.41 2.75 -12.58
CA GLU A 115 20.10 2.17 -11.42
C GLU A 115 19.22 1.14 -10.66
N TYR A 116 17.92 1.05 -11.00
CA TYR A 116 16.93 0.17 -10.35
C TYR A 116 16.69 -1.14 -11.12
N GLN A 117 17.46 -1.47 -12.17
CA GLN A 117 17.29 -2.72 -12.92
C GLN A 117 17.32 -3.95 -12.02
N SER A 118 18.25 -3.99 -11.08
CA SER A 118 18.43 -5.11 -10.14
C SER A 118 17.35 -5.21 -9.06
N TRP A 119 16.48 -4.21 -8.95
CA TRP A 119 15.34 -4.21 -8.03
C TRP A 119 14.19 -5.09 -8.50
N TYR A 120 14.17 -5.41 -9.82
CA TYR A 120 13.15 -6.21 -10.46
C TYR A 120 13.76 -7.40 -11.22
N HIS A 121 12.95 -8.38 -11.56
CA HIS A 121 13.35 -9.51 -12.40
C HIS A 121 13.11 -9.17 -13.86
N ILE A 122 14.07 -8.48 -14.49
CA ILE A 122 14.03 -8.06 -15.88
C ILE A 122 14.62 -9.13 -16.77
N THR A 123 13.95 -9.47 -17.86
CA THR A 123 14.35 -10.53 -18.82
C THR A 123 14.78 -9.98 -20.17
N CYS A 124 14.31 -8.80 -20.56
CA CYS A 124 14.67 -8.15 -21.83
C CYS A 124 14.48 -6.63 -21.79
N PHE A 125 14.96 -5.96 -22.82
CA PHE A 125 14.74 -4.53 -23.09
C PHE A 125 14.24 -4.34 -24.54
N PRO A 126 13.46 -3.30 -24.80
CA PRO A 126 13.00 -2.26 -23.85
C PRO A 126 11.90 -2.78 -22.94
N VAL A 127 11.98 -2.43 -21.64
CA VAL A 127 10.92 -2.69 -20.67
C VAL A 127 9.72 -1.79 -20.97
N ARG A 128 8.52 -2.39 -21.03
CA ARG A 128 7.24 -1.70 -21.22
C ARG A 128 6.23 -2.22 -20.21
N GLU A 129 5.12 -1.51 -19.99
CA GLU A 129 4.05 -1.92 -19.07
C GLU A 129 3.18 -3.07 -19.63
N GLU A 130 3.77 -4.02 -20.33
CA GLU A 130 3.09 -5.13 -21.01
C GLU A 130 3.46 -6.51 -20.42
N ALA A 131 4.32 -6.54 -19.40
CA ALA A 131 4.78 -7.74 -18.70
C ALA A 131 5.44 -8.82 -19.61
N ASP A 132 6.03 -8.41 -20.71
CA ASP A 132 6.78 -9.28 -21.62
C ASP A 132 8.28 -9.37 -21.28
N CYS A 133 8.81 -8.33 -20.62
CA CYS A 133 10.23 -8.19 -20.27
C CYS A 133 10.53 -8.16 -18.76
N TYR A 134 9.55 -8.46 -17.90
CA TYR A 134 9.75 -8.55 -16.43
C TYR A 134 8.75 -9.51 -15.79
N GLU A 135 9.16 -10.05 -14.64
CA GLU A 135 8.23 -10.82 -13.83
C GLU A 135 7.20 -9.90 -13.15
N CYS A 136 5.97 -10.37 -13.03
CA CYS A 136 4.88 -9.65 -12.38
C CYS A 136 3.99 -10.60 -11.56
N PHE A 137 3.22 -10.04 -10.64
CA PHE A 137 2.30 -10.80 -9.81
C PHE A 137 1.18 -11.41 -10.66
N PHE A 138 1.11 -12.76 -10.73
CA PHE A 138 0.11 -13.53 -11.50
C PHE A 138 -0.14 -13.05 -12.95
N GLY A 139 0.86 -12.50 -13.62
CA GLY A 139 0.71 -12.00 -14.98
C GLY A 139 0.10 -10.60 -15.09
N PHE A 140 -0.14 -9.91 -13.97
CA PHE A 140 -0.63 -8.53 -13.96
C PHE A 140 0.51 -7.54 -14.19
N ALA A 141 0.62 -6.98 -15.40
CA ALA A 141 1.67 -6.03 -15.79
C ALA A 141 1.81 -4.83 -14.83
N GLY A 142 0.69 -4.34 -14.28
CA GLY A 142 0.68 -3.25 -13.31
C GLY A 142 1.30 -3.56 -11.95
N MET A 143 1.78 -4.81 -11.73
CA MET A 143 2.36 -5.26 -10.46
C MET A 143 3.74 -5.92 -10.67
N PRO A 144 4.77 -5.17 -11.11
CA PRO A 144 6.12 -5.68 -11.33
C PRO A 144 6.72 -6.24 -10.04
N LYS A 145 7.23 -7.49 -10.13
CA LYS A 145 7.76 -8.24 -9.01
C LYS A 145 9.14 -7.74 -8.58
N LEU A 146 9.27 -7.46 -7.30
CA LEU A 146 10.53 -7.06 -6.70
C LEU A 146 11.50 -8.23 -6.56
N ASN A 147 12.77 -7.97 -6.77
CA ASN A 147 13.85 -8.84 -6.38
C ASN A 147 14.14 -8.67 -4.88
N THR A 148 13.41 -9.40 -4.05
CA THR A 148 13.56 -9.34 -2.58
C THR A 148 14.90 -9.88 -2.08
N GLY A 149 15.70 -10.54 -2.93
CA GLY A 149 17.09 -10.90 -2.65
C GLY A 149 18.09 -9.75 -2.78
N ASN A 150 17.67 -8.61 -3.33
CA ASN A 150 18.54 -7.43 -3.50
C ASN A 150 18.63 -6.64 -2.18
N GLU A 151 19.85 -6.40 -1.69
CA GLU A 151 20.11 -5.72 -0.41
C GLU A 151 19.52 -4.30 -0.36
N LYS A 152 19.54 -3.55 -1.47
CA LYS A 152 18.95 -2.20 -1.53
C LYS A 152 17.41 -2.23 -1.45
N VAL A 153 16.77 -3.25 -2.03
CA VAL A 153 15.34 -3.49 -1.90
C VAL A 153 15.00 -3.79 -0.44
N GLN A 154 15.77 -4.69 0.18
CA GLN A 154 15.59 -5.03 1.60
C GLN A 154 15.76 -3.80 2.49
N GLU A 155 16.82 -3.03 2.31
CA GLU A 155 17.08 -1.79 3.06
C GLU A 155 15.94 -0.79 2.92
N TYR A 156 15.45 -0.57 1.68
CA TYR A 156 14.33 0.34 1.45
C TYR A 156 13.08 -0.09 2.24
N PHE A 157 12.68 -1.36 2.15
CA PHE A 157 11.47 -1.83 2.83
C PHE A 157 11.63 -1.97 4.34
N LEU A 158 12.83 -2.28 4.85
CA LEU A 158 13.12 -2.20 6.28
C LEU A 158 12.94 -0.76 6.81
N ASN A 159 13.40 0.24 6.06
CA ASN A 159 13.18 1.65 6.40
C ASN A 159 11.69 2.04 6.37
N VAL A 160 10.91 1.50 5.43
CA VAL A 160 9.45 1.69 5.39
C VAL A 160 8.80 1.10 6.65
N LEU A 161 9.13 -0.14 7.02
CA LEU A 161 8.61 -0.79 8.23
C LEU A 161 8.96 0.01 9.48
N GLU A 162 10.23 0.42 9.60
CA GLU A 162 10.69 1.22 10.75
C GLU A 162 10.00 2.57 10.83
N TYR A 163 9.77 3.24 9.69
CA TYR A 163 9.07 4.53 9.63
C TYR A 163 7.68 4.44 10.27
N TRP A 164 6.84 3.50 9.84
CA TRP A 164 5.47 3.41 10.33
C TRP A 164 5.40 2.95 11.80
N VAL A 165 6.30 2.06 12.23
CA VAL A 165 6.40 1.68 13.65
C VAL A 165 6.85 2.85 14.52
N ARG A 166 7.90 3.58 14.12
CA ARG A 166 8.45 4.64 14.96
C ARG A 166 7.68 5.96 14.90
N LYS A 167 7.13 6.31 13.73
CA LYS A 167 6.47 7.62 13.52
C LYS A 167 4.97 7.56 13.75
N VAL A 168 4.33 6.44 13.43
CA VAL A 168 2.88 6.27 13.51
C VAL A 168 2.49 5.33 14.65
N GLN A 169 3.44 4.53 15.14
CA GLN A 169 3.28 3.58 16.23
C GLN A 169 2.30 2.44 15.92
N VAL A 170 2.31 1.97 14.65
CA VAL A 170 1.57 0.75 14.31
C VAL A 170 2.16 -0.45 15.04
N ASP A 171 1.33 -1.44 15.37
CA ASP A 171 1.70 -2.57 16.21
C ASP A 171 2.33 -3.73 15.45
N GLY A 172 2.20 -3.72 14.11
CA GLY A 172 2.77 -4.77 13.29
C GLY A 172 2.29 -4.75 11.85
N TYR A 173 2.56 -5.84 11.16
CA TYR A 173 2.26 -6.01 9.74
C TYR A 173 1.72 -7.39 9.42
N ARG A 174 0.85 -7.44 8.43
CA ARG A 174 0.51 -8.64 7.68
C ARG A 174 1.32 -8.58 6.38
N PHE A 175 2.20 -9.53 6.16
CA PHE A 175 2.96 -9.61 4.91
C PHE A 175 2.11 -10.27 3.83
N ASP A 176 1.93 -9.56 2.73
CA ASP A 176 1.26 -10.08 1.55
C ASP A 176 2.26 -10.87 0.69
N VAL A 177 1.88 -12.06 0.26
CA VAL A 177 2.71 -12.95 -0.58
C VAL A 177 4.12 -13.16 0.00
N ILE A 178 4.26 -14.12 0.89
CA ILE A 178 5.55 -14.57 1.45
C ILE A 178 6.05 -15.79 0.68
#